data_7601ae5ece95b7f547d1a866b7e2f12e
#
_entry.id   7601ae5ece95b7f547d1a866b7e2f12e
#
_cell.length_a   1.000
_cell.length_b   1.000
_cell.length_c   1.000
_cell.angle_alpha   90.00
_cell.angle_beta   90.00
_cell.angle_gamma   90.00
#
_symmetry.space_group_name_H-M   'P 1'
#
loop_
_entity.id
_entity.type
_entity.pdbx_description
1 polymer ?
#
loop_
_entity_poly.entity_id
_entity_poly.type
_entity_poly.pdbx_seq_one_letter_code
_entity_poly.pdbx_strand_id
1 'polypeptide(L)'
;MCIRDRPKFFEAGIPTQGKLTESEQYEPRIYFSPNASEYSIVGAPEGTQSWEFDYPTGSEGATNTFGGNGGPKIGNIFSRLLYAIRFGSDQILFSNRVNSASQILYDRSPKERVAKVAPYLTLDGRVYPAVVDGRVKWIVDGYTTSDAYPYSQMTDLGEASKDSTTESSATVSELASKNANYIRNSVKATVDAYDGSVDLYVWDESDPVIKAWQKIFPGQYHQLSEISGDLMSHLRYPESLFKVQRELLTKYHVSSASQFFSGEDFWQTPVDPTESQQAQERDILQPPYYLTLQTGGSNEPVFSLTSSYIPAGTSTREILTGFLSVDSDAGNEKGKIGANYGTLRLQELPKDSNVPGPGQAQNNFNASADVSKELNLLESGSTNVQRGNLLTLPLGGGLVYVQPVYVKSSGSTSFPLLKKVLVAFGDQVGFANTLDEALDQVFGGNSGASAGDAENVDGSTSSKTDTSDTAGTGGGASANGSSGTDGTDSSSGSNSNNDSSSGNTGGSSTMSSDLKSALNDASQAMKDSDAAMKKGDWSAYGEAQKKLQEALNKALELEQ
;
A
#
# COMPACT_ATOMS: atom_id res chain seq x y z
N MET A 1 17.56 15.62 0.38
CA MET A 1 16.32 14.95 0.78
C MET A 1 15.49 14.77 -0.46
N CYS A 2 15.08 13.54 -0.75
CA CYS A 2 14.24 13.27 -1.91
C CYS A 2 12.79 13.36 -1.49
N ILE A 3 12.07 14.31 -2.05
CA ILE A 3 10.60 14.25 -2.05
C ILE A 3 10.26 13.20 -3.09
N ARG A 4 9.91 12.04 -2.64
CA ARG A 4 9.58 10.95 -3.54
C ARG A 4 8.11 10.94 -3.87
N ASP A 5 7.93 10.81 -5.14
CA ASP A 5 6.88 10.12 -5.85
C ASP A 5 5.60 10.92 -6.00
N ARG A 6 5.53 11.56 -7.13
CA ARG A 6 4.22 11.95 -7.69
C ARG A 6 3.43 10.66 -7.88
N PRO A 7 2.22 10.55 -7.34
CA PRO A 7 1.35 9.44 -7.67
C PRO A 7 1.16 9.44 -9.19
N LYS A 8 1.49 8.32 -9.81
CA LYS A 8 1.22 8.08 -11.22
C LYS A 8 0.23 6.95 -11.30
N PHE A 9 -0.82 7.16 -12.02
CA PHE A 9 -1.74 6.10 -12.36
C PHE A 9 -1.18 5.33 -13.56
N PHE A 10 -1.29 4.02 -13.51
CA PHE A 10 -0.88 3.14 -14.58
C PHE A 10 -2.07 2.31 -15.01
N GLU A 11 -2.28 2.22 -16.29
CA GLU A 11 -3.19 1.29 -16.92
C GLU A 11 -2.34 0.30 -17.72
N ALA A 12 -2.53 -0.98 -17.48
CA ALA A 12 -1.72 -2.05 -18.10
C ALA A 12 -0.19 -1.86 -17.97
N GLY A 13 0.29 -1.27 -16.87
CA GLY A 13 1.70 -1.01 -16.62
C GLY A 13 2.30 0.17 -17.39
N ILE A 14 1.51 0.91 -18.16
CA ILE A 14 1.91 2.10 -18.90
C ILE A 14 1.39 3.34 -18.16
N PRO A 15 2.22 4.41 -17.98
CA PRO A 15 1.72 5.66 -17.42
C PRO A 15 0.56 6.18 -18.27
N THR A 16 -0.63 6.26 -17.70
CA THR A 16 -1.75 6.89 -18.37
C THR A 16 -1.60 8.40 -18.32
N GLN A 17 -1.70 9.05 -19.46
CA GLN A 17 -2.08 10.45 -19.55
C GLN A 17 -3.62 10.52 -19.51
N GLY A 18 -4.23 9.79 -18.59
CA GLY A 18 -5.66 9.61 -18.55
C GLY A 18 -6.40 10.85 -18.06
N LYS A 19 -7.71 10.84 -18.23
CA LYS A 19 -8.63 11.92 -17.86
C LYS A 19 -8.51 12.41 -16.42
N LEU A 20 -8.05 11.54 -15.50
CA LEU A 20 -7.79 11.90 -14.10
C LEU A 20 -6.57 12.83 -13.93
N THR A 21 -5.59 12.77 -14.85
CA THR A 21 -4.39 13.61 -14.80
C THR A 21 -4.50 14.88 -15.60
N GLU A 22 -5.42 14.93 -16.57
CA GLU A 22 -5.61 16.09 -17.44
C GLU A 22 -6.72 17.04 -16.97
N SER A 23 -7.70 16.54 -16.21
CA SER A 23 -8.88 17.31 -15.82
C SER A 23 -8.77 17.94 -14.43
N GLU A 24 -7.90 17.44 -13.54
CA GLU A 24 -7.78 17.97 -12.20
C GLU A 24 -6.31 18.24 -11.84
N GLN A 25 -6.00 19.51 -11.64
CA GLN A 25 -4.72 19.89 -11.07
C GLN A 25 -4.72 19.52 -9.59
N TYR A 26 -3.82 18.63 -9.19
CA TYR A 26 -3.63 18.29 -7.79
C TYR A 26 -2.17 18.52 -7.36
N GLU A 27 -1.94 18.66 -6.04
CA GLU A 27 -0.59 18.75 -5.49
C GLU A 27 0.05 17.35 -5.43
N PRO A 28 1.04 17.04 -6.30
CA PRO A 28 1.59 15.69 -6.42
C PRO A 28 2.69 15.40 -5.39
N ARG A 29 3.12 16.39 -4.61
CA ARG A 29 4.26 16.23 -3.69
C ARG A 29 3.82 15.56 -2.41
N ILE A 30 4.58 14.54 -2.01
CA ILE A 30 4.29 13.71 -0.84
C ILE A 30 5.40 13.88 0.18
N TYR A 31 5.09 14.55 1.27
CA TYR A 31 5.99 14.71 2.42
C TYR A 31 5.66 13.72 3.55
N PHE A 32 4.42 13.26 3.63
CA PHE A 32 3.93 12.27 4.60
C PHE A 32 3.49 11.01 3.86
N SER A 33 4.05 9.86 4.26
CA SER A 33 3.85 8.58 3.56
C SER A 33 4.18 7.41 4.49
N PRO A 34 3.58 6.23 4.30
CA PRO A 34 3.91 5.04 5.10
C PRO A 34 5.39 4.68 5.10
N ASN A 35 6.08 4.91 3.97
CA ASN A 35 7.49 4.59 3.79
C ASN A 35 8.42 5.82 3.92
N ALA A 36 7.93 6.90 4.53
CA ALA A 36 8.75 8.09 4.73
C ALA A 36 9.85 7.84 5.79
N SER A 37 11.00 8.51 5.62
CA SER A 37 12.06 8.52 6.63
C SER A 37 11.56 9.15 7.94
N GLU A 38 12.23 8.83 9.05
CA GLU A 38 11.86 9.26 10.40
C GLU A 38 11.62 10.78 10.50
N TYR A 39 12.48 11.57 9.88
CA TYR A 39 12.30 13.02 9.81
C TYR A 39 12.75 13.59 8.46
N SER A 40 12.38 14.83 8.24
CA SER A 40 12.75 15.61 7.06
C SER A 40 12.82 17.07 7.40
N ILE A 41 13.83 17.76 6.87
CA ILE A 41 13.97 19.21 7.01
C ILE A 41 13.57 19.85 5.69
N VAL A 42 12.64 20.78 5.74
CA VAL A 42 12.03 21.43 4.59
C VAL A 42 11.89 22.93 4.82
N GLY A 43 11.64 23.65 3.74
CA GLY A 43 11.40 25.10 3.78
C GLY A 43 12.66 25.95 3.73
N ALA A 44 12.58 27.02 2.96
CA ALA A 44 13.61 28.03 2.80
C ALA A 44 12.96 29.41 2.66
N PRO A 45 13.66 30.52 2.97
CA PRO A 45 13.17 31.85 2.72
C PRO A 45 12.88 32.07 1.23
N GLU A 46 11.89 32.87 0.93
CA GLU A 46 11.55 33.25 -0.44
C GLU A 46 12.76 33.86 -1.15
N GLY A 47 12.97 33.50 -2.42
CA GLY A 47 14.10 33.97 -3.23
C GLY A 47 15.44 33.29 -2.97
N THR A 48 15.50 32.31 -2.06
CA THR A 48 16.70 31.49 -1.86
C THR A 48 16.70 30.25 -2.74
N GLN A 49 17.89 29.66 -2.93
CA GLN A 49 18.02 28.42 -3.69
C GLN A 49 17.19 27.30 -3.05
N SER A 50 16.40 26.63 -3.86
CA SER A 50 15.66 25.43 -3.45
C SER A 50 16.58 24.21 -3.38
N TRP A 51 16.53 23.48 -2.25
CA TRP A 51 17.37 22.30 -1.99
C TRP A 51 16.57 20.99 -1.97
N GLU A 52 15.25 21.09 -1.98
CA GLU A 52 14.37 19.93 -1.93
C GLU A 52 14.24 19.35 -3.33
N PHE A 53 14.77 18.14 -3.52
CA PHE A 53 14.69 17.45 -4.80
C PHE A 53 13.24 16.99 -5.02
N ASP A 54 12.65 17.36 -6.16
CA ASP A 54 11.28 17.04 -6.51
C ASP A 54 11.23 15.79 -7.42
N TYR A 55 11.81 15.89 -8.61
CA TYR A 55 11.85 14.76 -9.55
C TYR A 55 13.03 14.92 -10.54
N PRO A 56 13.50 13.80 -11.14
CA PRO A 56 14.57 13.89 -12.12
C PRO A 56 14.08 14.53 -13.43
N THR A 57 14.83 15.49 -13.94
CA THR A 57 14.64 16.11 -15.24
C THR A 57 15.96 16.07 -16.01
N GLY A 58 16.08 15.14 -16.98
CA GLY A 58 17.31 15.01 -17.74
C GLY A 58 18.55 14.80 -16.85
N SER A 59 19.56 15.65 -17.02
CA SER A 59 20.81 15.62 -16.22
C SER A 59 20.71 16.37 -14.88
N GLU A 60 19.71 17.22 -14.71
CA GLU A 60 19.49 18.00 -13.49
C GLU A 60 18.12 17.66 -12.90
N GLY A 61 18.03 17.53 -11.58
CA GLY A 61 16.75 17.30 -10.90
C GLY A 61 15.97 18.59 -10.73
N ALA A 62 14.64 18.52 -10.87
CA ALA A 62 13.78 19.61 -10.44
C ALA A 62 13.84 19.77 -8.92
N THR A 63 13.89 21.01 -8.45
CA THR A 63 13.88 21.33 -7.03
C THR A 63 12.64 22.12 -6.64
N ASN A 64 12.20 21.97 -5.40
CA ASN A 64 11.07 22.67 -4.83
C ASN A 64 11.40 23.22 -3.46
N THR A 65 10.56 24.12 -2.96
CA THR A 65 10.59 24.57 -1.57
C THR A 65 9.23 24.33 -0.94
N PHE A 66 9.19 23.64 0.18
CA PHE A 66 7.97 23.38 0.92
C PHE A 66 7.29 24.67 1.36
N GLY A 67 6.04 24.87 0.93
CA GLY A 67 5.25 26.05 1.25
C GLY A 67 4.18 25.81 2.32
N GLY A 68 4.08 24.60 2.87
CA GLY A 68 3.07 24.24 3.87
C GLY A 68 3.49 24.50 5.32
N ASN A 69 2.65 24.07 6.25
CA ASN A 69 2.91 24.11 7.68
C ASN A 69 2.79 22.68 8.25
N GLY A 70 3.77 21.84 7.94
CA GLY A 70 3.76 20.42 8.29
C GLY A 70 4.51 20.06 9.57
N GLY A 71 5.24 21.00 10.17
CA GLY A 71 6.03 20.73 11.37
C GLY A 71 6.58 21.98 12.06
N PRO A 72 7.21 21.81 13.22
CA PRO A 72 7.81 22.92 13.98
C PRO A 72 8.92 23.61 13.21
N LYS A 73 9.03 24.92 13.39
CA LYS A 73 10.16 25.70 12.87
C LYS A 73 11.42 25.41 13.66
N ILE A 74 12.53 25.20 12.95
CA ILE A 74 13.86 24.96 13.53
C ILE A 74 14.85 26.07 13.17
N GLY A 75 14.35 27.28 12.96
CA GLY A 75 15.17 28.42 12.56
C GLY A 75 16.20 28.89 13.61
N ASN A 76 15.92 28.70 14.90
CA ASN A 76 16.81 29.06 15.98
C ASN A 76 17.72 27.90 16.41
N ILE A 77 18.89 28.23 16.99
CA ILE A 77 19.90 27.24 17.38
C ILE A 77 19.39 26.28 18.47
N PHE A 78 18.57 26.76 19.40
CA PHE A 78 18.04 25.96 20.49
C PHE A 78 17.10 24.86 19.97
N SER A 79 16.18 25.21 19.08
CA SER A 79 15.30 24.21 18.43
C SER A 79 16.13 23.21 17.62
N ARG A 80 17.15 23.66 16.88
CA ARG A 80 18.06 22.76 16.14
C ARG A 80 18.75 21.78 17.07
N LEU A 81 19.26 22.26 18.21
CA LEU A 81 19.92 21.43 19.20
C LEU A 81 18.97 20.36 19.78
N LEU A 82 17.76 20.75 20.16
CA LEU A 82 16.76 19.79 20.69
C LEU A 82 16.45 18.69 19.67
N TYR A 83 16.25 19.05 18.41
CA TYR A 83 15.98 18.06 17.36
C TYR A 83 17.21 17.26 16.94
N ALA A 84 18.41 17.86 16.99
CA ALA A 84 19.67 17.14 16.80
C ALA A 84 19.86 16.04 17.86
N ILE A 85 19.55 16.36 19.12
CA ILE A 85 19.58 15.38 20.22
C ILE A 85 18.50 14.31 20.02
N ARG A 86 17.27 14.71 19.69
CA ARG A 86 16.14 13.77 19.50
C ARG A 86 16.42 12.76 18.41
N PHE A 87 16.99 13.16 17.28
CA PHE A 87 17.21 12.33 16.10
C PHE A 87 18.66 11.84 15.95
N GLY A 88 19.54 12.11 16.91
CA GLY A 88 20.92 11.68 16.88
C GLY A 88 21.72 12.22 15.67
N SER A 89 21.36 13.40 15.17
CA SER A 89 21.91 13.95 13.92
C SER A 89 22.54 15.33 14.13
N ASP A 90 23.86 15.38 14.04
CA ASP A 90 24.65 16.60 14.09
C ASP A 90 24.42 17.50 12.85
N GLN A 91 23.99 16.92 11.74
CA GLN A 91 23.70 17.68 10.53
C GLN A 91 22.55 18.68 10.70
N ILE A 92 21.59 18.39 11.59
CA ILE A 92 20.50 19.33 11.92
C ILE A 92 21.09 20.63 12.48
N LEU A 93 22.15 20.51 13.27
CA LEU A 93 22.78 21.62 13.95
C LEU A 93 23.76 22.41 13.05
N PHE A 94 24.59 21.68 12.30
CA PHE A 94 25.73 22.25 11.59
C PHE A 94 25.50 22.46 10.09
N SER A 95 24.39 21.98 9.51
CA SER A 95 24.15 22.20 8.09
C SER A 95 23.81 23.66 7.79
N ASN A 96 24.49 24.22 6.81
CA ASN A 96 24.23 25.55 6.27
C ASN A 96 22.92 25.62 5.45
N ARG A 97 22.34 24.46 5.14
CA ARG A 97 21.03 24.36 4.44
C ARG A 97 19.85 24.58 5.38
N VAL A 98 20.05 24.44 6.70
CA VAL A 98 19.02 24.74 7.70
C VAL A 98 19.03 26.24 7.98
N ASN A 99 17.91 26.90 7.79
CA ASN A 99 17.75 28.35 7.86
C ASN A 99 16.59 28.77 8.77
N SER A 100 16.33 30.07 8.86
CA SER A 100 15.26 30.60 9.73
C SER A 100 13.84 30.18 9.35
N ALA A 101 13.59 29.83 8.09
CA ALA A 101 12.30 29.36 7.59
C ALA A 101 12.15 27.83 7.62
N SER A 102 13.24 27.11 7.93
CA SER A 102 13.21 25.65 7.93
C SER A 102 12.26 25.07 8.99
N GLN A 103 11.54 24.04 8.59
CA GLN A 103 10.67 23.22 9.42
C GLN A 103 11.20 21.80 9.48
N ILE A 104 10.97 21.10 10.58
CA ILE A 104 11.24 19.67 10.69
C ILE A 104 9.93 18.89 10.65
N LEU A 105 9.80 18.02 9.66
CA LEU A 105 8.68 17.10 9.53
C LEU A 105 9.08 15.77 10.19
N TYR A 106 8.28 15.28 11.11
CA TYR A 106 8.47 14.00 11.78
C TYR A 106 7.10 13.34 12.06
N ASP A 107 7.09 12.12 12.55
CA ASP A 107 5.87 11.30 12.61
C ASP A 107 5.17 11.29 11.25
N ARG A 108 5.94 10.94 10.22
CA ARG A 108 5.53 11.11 8.82
C ARG A 108 4.67 9.97 8.32
N SER A 109 4.63 8.83 9.03
CA SER A 109 3.71 7.74 8.72
C SER A 109 2.27 8.14 9.05
N PRO A 110 1.33 8.05 8.09
CA PRO A 110 -0.06 8.41 8.30
C PRO A 110 -0.72 7.66 9.46
N LYS A 111 -0.48 6.34 9.56
CA LYS A 111 -1.02 5.50 10.64
C LYS A 111 -0.52 5.95 12.01
N GLU A 112 0.80 6.17 12.15
CA GLU A 112 1.38 6.65 13.40
C GLU A 112 0.84 8.03 13.80
N ARG A 113 0.63 8.87 12.81
CA ARG A 113 0.10 10.22 13.02
C ARG A 113 -1.32 10.18 13.57
N VAL A 114 -2.19 9.38 12.97
CA VAL A 114 -3.56 9.15 13.49
C VAL A 114 -3.51 8.51 14.87
N ALA A 115 -2.63 7.53 15.12
CA ALA A 115 -2.47 6.90 16.43
C ALA A 115 -2.06 7.89 17.53
N LYS A 116 -1.29 8.93 17.21
CA LYS A 116 -0.91 9.99 18.16
C LYS A 116 -2.04 10.97 18.42
N VAL A 117 -2.87 11.24 17.41
CA VAL A 117 -4.04 12.14 17.56
C VAL A 117 -5.18 11.44 18.29
N ALA A 118 -5.42 10.15 18.02
CA ALA A 118 -6.50 9.36 18.58
C ALA A 118 -6.00 7.98 19.11
N PRO A 119 -5.19 7.95 20.19
CA PRO A 119 -4.55 6.72 20.68
C PRO A 119 -5.53 5.69 21.26
N TYR A 120 -6.77 6.07 21.46
CA TYR A 120 -7.84 5.21 21.95
C TYR A 120 -8.56 4.43 20.83
N LEU A 121 -8.27 4.72 19.55
CA LEU A 121 -8.77 3.96 18.41
C LEU A 121 -7.82 2.79 18.10
N THR A 122 -8.41 1.69 17.67
CA THR A 122 -7.67 0.62 16.98
C THR A 122 -7.67 0.98 15.49
N LEU A 123 -6.49 1.07 14.88
CA LEU A 123 -6.36 1.51 13.48
C LEU A 123 -6.16 0.31 12.56
N ASP A 124 -6.77 0.39 11.37
CA ASP A 124 -6.54 -0.57 10.30
C ASP A 124 -5.06 -0.64 9.90
N GLY A 125 -4.58 -1.80 9.53
CA GLY A 125 -3.23 -2.00 9.03
C GLY A 125 -3.02 -1.38 7.67
N ARG A 126 -4.05 -1.39 6.84
CA ARG A 126 -3.98 -0.90 5.46
C ARG A 126 -4.37 0.56 5.35
N VAL A 127 -3.37 1.34 4.98
CA VAL A 127 -3.53 2.76 4.66
C VAL A 127 -3.47 2.89 3.13
N TYR A 128 -4.40 3.60 2.53
CA TYR A 128 -4.43 3.76 1.08
C TYR A 128 -4.55 5.23 0.66
N PRO A 129 -3.93 5.62 -0.45
CA PRO A 129 -3.97 6.99 -0.94
C PRO A 129 -5.19 7.21 -1.85
N ALA A 130 -5.68 8.46 -1.86
CA ALA A 130 -6.63 8.95 -2.83
C ALA A 130 -6.33 10.41 -3.17
N VAL A 131 -6.71 10.85 -4.36
CA VAL A 131 -6.71 12.28 -4.72
C VAL A 131 -8.08 12.84 -4.38
N VAL A 132 -8.14 13.70 -3.39
CA VAL A 132 -9.38 14.28 -2.85
C VAL A 132 -9.25 15.79 -2.82
N ASP A 133 -10.18 16.48 -3.44
CA ASP A 133 -10.23 17.95 -3.48
C ASP A 133 -8.88 18.58 -3.90
N GLY A 134 -8.22 18.01 -4.90
CA GLY A 134 -6.92 18.46 -5.41
C GLY A 134 -5.70 18.14 -4.53
N ARG A 135 -5.83 17.28 -3.54
CA ARG A 135 -4.76 16.87 -2.62
C ARG A 135 -4.66 15.35 -2.53
N VAL A 136 -3.44 14.83 -2.43
CA VAL A 136 -3.24 13.42 -2.05
C VAL A 136 -3.51 13.26 -0.57
N LYS A 137 -4.49 12.45 -0.21
CA LYS A 137 -4.83 12.11 1.17
C LYS A 137 -4.66 10.62 1.42
N TRP A 138 -4.07 10.28 2.54
CA TRP A 138 -4.01 8.92 3.06
C TRP A 138 -5.25 8.65 3.89
N ILE A 139 -5.98 7.60 3.55
CA ILE A 139 -7.18 7.19 4.26
C ILE A 139 -6.83 6.08 5.24
N VAL A 140 -7.26 6.24 6.50
CA VAL A 140 -7.01 5.30 7.60
C VAL A 140 -8.34 5.00 8.28
N ASP A 141 -8.70 3.73 8.37
CA ASP A 141 -9.89 3.29 9.10
C ASP A 141 -9.60 3.19 10.60
N GLY A 142 -10.50 3.73 11.41
CA GLY A 142 -10.43 3.71 12.86
C GLY A 142 -11.59 2.94 13.49
N TYR A 143 -11.24 2.02 14.41
CA TYR A 143 -12.21 1.19 15.11
C TYR A 143 -12.34 1.59 16.58
N THR A 144 -13.57 1.60 17.06
CA THR A 144 -13.87 1.52 18.49
C THR A 144 -13.95 0.05 18.88
N THR A 145 -13.28 -0.31 19.97
CA THR A 145 -13.21 -1.69 20.45
C THR A 145 -13.48 -1.75 21.95
N SER A 146 -14.06 -2.87 22.41
CA SER A 146 -14.25 -3.18 23.83
C SER A 146 -14.10 -4.69 24.05
N ASP A 147 -13.72 -5.07 25.25
CA ASP A 147 -13.69 -6.43 25.78
C ASP A 147 -14.81 -6.70 26.80
N ALA A 148 -15.68 -5.72 27.03
CA ALA A 148 -16.69 -5.73 28.09
C ALA A 148 -18.14 -5.88 27.56
N TYR A 149 -18.33 -6.26 26.29
CA TYR A 149 -19.68 -6.47 25.76
C TYR A 149 -20.26 -7.78 26.30
N PRO A 150 -21.46 -7.76 26.94
CA PRO A 150 -21.99 -8.95 27.60
C PRO A 150 -22.39 -10.03 26.61
N TYR A 151 -22.16 -11.30 26.97
CA TYR A 151 -22.54 -12.50 26.22
C TYR A 151 -21.99 -12.59 24.79
N SER A 152 -20.91 -11.90 24.48
CA SER A 152 -20.25 -11.94 23.18
C SER A 152 -18.93 -12.68 23.26
N GLN A 153 -18.60 -13.41 22.20
CA GLN A 153 -17.35 -14.16 22.11
C GLN A 153 -16.16 -13.21 22.08
N MET A 154 -15.15 -13.53 22.88
CA MET A 154 -13.83 -12.88 22.79
C MET A 154 -13.06 -13.41 21.58
N THR A 155 -12.48 -12.50 20.80
CA THR A 155 -11.69 -12.81 19.62
C THR A 155 -10.40 -12.01 19.67
N ASP A 156 -9.25 -12.64 19.41
CA ASP A 156 -8.00 -11.92 19.17
C ASP A 156 -8.05 -11.29 17.77
N LEU A 157 -8.02 -9.95 17.73
CA LEU A 157 -8.15 -9.20 16.49
C LEU A 157 -6.93 -9.40 15.56
N GLY A 158 -5.75 -9.61 16.14
CA GLY A 158 -4.54 -9.90 15.38
C GLY A 158 -4.66 -11.24 14.65
N GLU A 159 -5.07 -12.31 15.36
CA GLU A 159 -5.25 -13.62 14.75
C GLU A 159 -6.36 -13.61 13.70
N ALA A 160 -7.49 -12.95 13.96
CA ALA A 160 -8.61 -12.89 13.03
C ALA A 160 -8.31 -12.06 11.76
N SER A 161 -7.28 -11.22 11.78
CA SER A 161 -6.86 -10.41 10.62
C SER A 161 -5.60 -10.91 9.91
N LYS A 162 -5.10 -12.11 10.26
CA LYS A 162 -3.95 -12.72 9.61
C LYS A 162 -4.27 -13.23 8.22
N ASP A 163 -3.39 -12.96 7.27
CA ASP A 163 -3.37 -13.58 5.95
C ASP A 163 -2.01 -13.37 5.25
N SER A 164 -1.91 -13.79 4.00
CA SER A 164 -0.74 -13.52 3.17
C SER A 164 -0.72 -12.10 2.64
N THR A 165 0.47 -11.62 2.30
CA THR A 165 0.64 -10.43 1.46
C THR A 165 1.22 -10.85 0.11
N THR A 166 0.80 -10.18 -0.94
CA THR A 166 1.22 -10.45 -2.31
C THR A 166 2.71 -10.21 -2.59
N GLU A 167 3.44 -9.56 -1.68
CA GLU A 167 4.84 -9.17 -1.90
C GLU A 167 5.87 -10.00 -1.14
N SER A 168 5.44 -10.73 -0.14
CA SER A 168 6.33 -11.59 0.64
C SER A 168 5.53 -12.72 1.27
N SER A 169 6.05 -13.93 1.23
CA SER A 169 5.50 -15.12 1.91
C SER A 169 5.47 -14.98 3.45
N ALA A 170 5.20 -13.79 3.94
CA ALA A 170 5.12 -13.47 5.36
C ALA A 170 3.66 -13.29 5.77
N THR A 171 3.28 -13.97 6.84
CA THR A 171 2.00 -13.69 7.50
C THR A 171 2.01 -12.28 8.05
N VAL A 172 1.00 -11.50 7.69
CA VAL A 172 0.80 -10.15 8.19
C VAL A 172 -0.48 -10.10 9.01
N SER A 173 -0.36 -9.59 10.23
CA SER A 173 -1.50 -9.24 11.06
C SER A 173 -1.77 -7.74 10.90
N GLU A 174 -2.92 -7.39 10.39
CA GLU A 174 -3.24 -6.00 10.11
C GLU A 174 -3.71 -5.24 11.34
N LEU A 175 -4.40 -5.93 12.25
CA LEU A 175 -4.74 -5.39 13.55
C LEU A 175 -3.72 -5.84 14.59
N ALA A 176 -3.49 -4.99 15.59
CA ALA A 176 -2.70 -5.37 16.74
C ALA A 176 -3.39 -6.53 17.50
N SER A 177 -2.61 -7.50 17.99
CA SER A 177 -3.14 -8.56 18.86
C SER A 177 -3.77 -7.93 20.10
N LYS A 178 -5.07 -8.06 20.19
CA LYS A 178 -5.91 -7.54 21.25
C LYS A 178 -7.19 -8.35 21.33
N ASN A 179 -7.50 -8.87 22.49
CA ASN A 179 -8.78 -9.51 22.73
C ASN A 179 -9.89 -8.47 22.77
N ALA A 180 -10.90 -8.65 21.95
CA ALA A 180 -12.08 -7.82 21.90
C ALA A 180 -13.33 -8.66 21.63
N ASN A 181 -14.48 -8.18 22.12
CA ASN A 181 -15.78 -8.74 21.80
C ASN A 181 -16.77 -7.68 21.28
N TYR A 182 -16.25 -6.52 20.94
CA TYR A 182 -16.92 -5.43 20.28
C TYR A 182 -15.95 -4.70 19.37
N ILE A 183 -16.32 -4.53 18.10
CA ILE A 183 -15.56 -3.75 17.13
C ILE A 183 -16.54 -3.07 16.16
N ARG A 184 -16.32 -1.78 15.89
CA ARG A 184 -17.04 -1.00 14.88
C ARG A 184 -16.10 -0.08 14.13
N ASN A 185 -16.28 0.07 12.82
CA ASN A 185 -15.62 1.10 12.04
C ASN A 185 -16.34 2.44 12.26
N SER A 186 -15.99 3.12 13.33
CA SER A 186 -16.68 4.33 13.76
C SER A 186 -16.03 5.62 13.30
N VAL A 187 -14.79 5.53 12.76
CA VAL A 187 -14.02 6.69 12.30
C VAL A 187 -13.37 6.41 10.96
N LYS A 188 -13.49 7.35 10.04
CA LYS A 188 -12.62 7.47 8.86
C LYS A 188 -11.67 8.63 9.11
N ALA A 189 -10.38 8.39 9.01
CA ALA A 189 -9.37 9.43 9.17
C ALA A 189 -8.71 9.72 7.82
N THR A 190 -8.36 10.98 7.58
CA THR A 190 -7.51 11.36 6.47
C THR A 190 -6.24 12.04 6.97
N VAL A 191 -5.14 11.79 6.28
CA VAL A 191 -3.87 12.48 6.50
C VAL A 191 -3.43 13.09 5.19
N ASP A 192 -3.29 14.40 5.15
CA ASP A 192 -2.82 15.09 3.96
C ASP A 192 -1.35 14.73 3.70
N ALA A 193 -1.07 14.28 2.47
CA ALA A 193 0.27 13.82 2.10
C ALA A 193 1.28 14.97 1.98
N TYR A 194 0.81 16.20 1.79
CA TYR A 194 1.67 17.37 1.66
C TYR A 194 2.04 17.97 3.02
N ASP A 195 1.05 18.34 3.86
CA ASP A 195 1.30 19.04 5.13
C ASP A 195 1.08 18.18 6.39
N GLY A 196 0.55 16.96 6.24
CA GLY A 196 0.35 16.01 7.33
C GLY A 196 -0.80 16.37 8.27
N SER A 197 -1.72 17.26 7.89
CA SER A 197 -2.92 17.52 8.66
C SER A 197 -3.75 16.25 8.78
N VAL A 198 -4.38 16.07 9.95
CA VAL A 198 -5.20 14.89 10.27
C VAL A 198 -6.62 15.34 10.50
N ASP A 199 -7.54 14.81 9.72
CA ASP A 199 -8.97 15.00 9.90
C ASP A 199 -9.59 13.68 10.35
N LEU A 200 -10.40 13.70 11.42
CA LEU A 200 -11.12 12.55 11.94
C LEU A 200 -12.62 12.75 11.69
N TYR A 201 -13.23 11.88 10.91
CA TYR A 201 -14.65 11.92 10.59
C TYR A 201 -15.40 10.83 11.34
N VAL A 202 -16.47 11.18 12.02
CA VAL A 202 -17.40 10.20 12.60
C VAL A 202 -18.10 9.48 11.44
N TRP A 203 -17.89 8.18 11.34
CA TRP A 203 -18.49 7.34 10.30
C TRP A 203 -19.76 6.63 10.79
N ASP A 204 -19.72 6.02 11.97
CA ASP A 204 -20.88 5.40 12.60
C ASP A 204 -21.43 6.26 13.73
N GLU A 205 -22.35 7.15 13.39
CA GLU A 205 -23.01 8.03 14.35
C GLU A 205 -23.87 7.28 15.38
N SER A 206 -24.15 6.00 15.16
CA SER A 206 -24.94 5.18 16.09
C SER A 206 -24.10 4.60 17.23
N ASP A 207 -22.77 4.50 17.05
CA ASP A 207 -21.86 3.88 18.03
C ASP A 207 -21.82 4.63 19.36
N PRO A 208 -22.18 3.98 20.48
CA PRO A 208 -22.13 4.63 21.80
C PRO A 208 -20.70 4.95 22.26
N VAL A 209 -19.69 4.19 21.80
CA VAL A 209 -18.29 4.40 22.20
C VAL A 209 -17.73 5.66 21.54
N ILE A 210 -17.96 5.87 20.24
CA ILE A 210 -17.54 7.10 19.59
C ILE A 210 -18.25 8.33 20.14
N LYS A 211 -19.55 8.21 20.49
CA LYS A 211 -20.29 9.29 21.18
C LYS A 211 -19.67 9.68 22.52
N ALA A 212 -19.12 8.72 23.24
CA ALA A 212 -18.41 9.01 24.49
C ALA A 212 -17.11 9.78 24.22
N TRP A 213 -16.33 9.35 23.22
CA TRP A 213 -15.08 10.03 22.83
C TRP A 213 -15.33 11.45 22.31
N GLN A 214 -16.37 11.67 21.51
CA GLN A 214 -16.77 13.01 21.07
C GLN A 214 -17.08 13.97 22.24
N LYS A 215 -17.64 13.46 23.34
CA LYS A 215 -17.89 14.26 24.55
C LYS A 215 -16.61 14.56 25.34
N ILE A 216 -15.65 13.62 25.34
CA ILE A 216 -14.37 13.79 26.02
C ILE A 216 -13.47 14.78 25.25
N PHE A 217 -13.49 14.70 23.93
CA PHE A 217 -12.68 15.52 23.02
C PHE A 217 -13.56 16.35 22.08
N PRO A 218 -14.27 17.36 22.59
CA PRO A 218 -15.14 18.19 21.76
C PRO A 218 -14.32 18.97 20.73
N GLY A 219 -14.79 18.94 19.46
CA GLY A 219 -14.12 19.63 18.34
C GLY A 219 -12.98 18.87 17.69
N GLN A 220 -12.67 17.64 18.12
CA GLN A 220 -11.66 16.80 17.46
C GLN A 220 -12.21 16.08 16.23
N TYR A 221 -13.51 15.91 16.14
CA TYR A 221 -14.18 15.14 15.12
C TYR A 221 -15.03 16.02 14.22
N HIS A 222 -14.92 15.79 12.92
CA HIS A 222 -15.86 16.22 11.92
C HIS A 222 -17.07 15.28 11.90
N GLN A 223 -18.25 15.82 11.57
CA GLN A 223 -19.45 15.01 11.41
C GLN A 223 -19.48 14.32 10.05
N LEU A 224 -20.24 13.23 9.92
CA LEU A 224 -20.44 12.55 8.63
C LEU A 224 -20.86 13.53 7.52
N SER A 225 -21.75 14.47 7.84
CA SER A 225 -22.27 15.48 6.91
C SER A 225 -21.20 16.44 6.34
N GLU A 226 -20.01 16.47 6.92
CA GLU A 226 -18.90 17.32 6.47
C GLU A 226 -17.99 16.62 5.46
N ILE A 227 -18.10 15.29 5.31
CA ILE A 227 -17.33 14.53 4.31
C ILE A 227 -17.76 14.98 2.90
N SER A 228 -16.80 15.46 2.10
CA SER A 228 -17.09 15.89 0.71
C SER A 228 -17.54 14.70 -0.14
N GLY A 229 -18.28 14.97 -1.23
CA GLY A 229 -18.69 13.91 -2.16
C GLY A 229 -17.48 13.24 -2.83
N ASP A 230 -16.43 14.02 -3.06
CA ASP A 230 -15.17 13.51 -3.62
C ASP A 230 -14.50 12.52 -2.63
N LEU A 231 -14.36 12.88 -1.36
CA LEU A 231 -13.85 11.94 -0.34
C LEU A 231 -14.76 10.70 -0.21
N MET A 232 -16.09 10.87 -0.21
CA MET A 232 -17.05 9.74 -0.14
C MET A 232 -16.78 8.72 -1.25
N SER A 233 -16.52 9.16 -2.48
CA SER A 233 -16.26 8.29 -3.63
C SER A 233 -14.99 7.43 -3.50
N HIS A 234 -14.11 7.77 -2.57
CA HIS A 234 -12.88 7.04 -2.28
C HIS A 234 -12.94 6.19 -1.00
N LEU A 235 -14.01 6.33 -0.20
CA LEU A 235 -14.17 5.53 1.01
C LEU A 235 -14.70 4.14 0.66
N ARG A 236 -14.10 3.13 1.29
CA ARG A 236 -14.45 1.73 1.06
C ARG A 236 -14.68 0.99 2.38
N TYR A 237 -15.29 -0.20 2.29
CA TYR A 237 -15.45 -1.07 3.45
C TYR A 237 -14.08 -1.56 3.93
N PRO A 238 -13.77 -1.48 5.24
CA PRO A 238 -12.43 -1.77 5.73
C PRO A 238 -12.13 -3.27 5.73
N GLU A 239 -10.95 -3.62 5.21
CA GLU A 239 -10.52 -4.99 5.03
C GLU A 239 -10.35 -5.74 6.35
N SER A 240 -9.75 -5.11 7.36
CA SER A 240 -9.54 -5.76 8.66
C SER A 240 -10.85 -6.09 9.37
N LEU A 241 -11.88 -5.24 9.27
CA LEU A 241 -13.20 -5.55 9.80
C LEU A 241 -13.83 -6.73 9.07
N PHE A 242 -13.72 -6.76 7.74
CA PHE A 242 -14.20 -7.88 6.94
C PHE A 242 -13.52 -9.20 7.32
N LYS A 243 -12.20 -9.18 7.57
CA LYS A 243 -11.46 -10.38 8.01
C LYS A 243 -11.96 -10.90 9.36
N VAL A 244 -12.21 -10.00 10.31
CA VAL A 244 -12.81 -10.39 11.61
C VAL A 244 -14.20 -11.00 11.43
N GLN A 245 -15.04 -10.39 10.58
CA GLN A 245 -16.36 -10.93 10.27
C GLN A 245 -16.29 -12.27 9.53
N ARG A 246 -15.35 -12.38 8.58
CA ARG A 246 -15.04 -13.62 7.87
C ARG A 246 -14.69 -14.76 8.84
N GLU A 247 -13.81 -14.48 9.81
CA GLU A 247 -13.44 -15.47 10.82
C GLU A 247 -14.63 -15.90 11.68
N LEU A 248 -15.46 -14.96 12.12
CA LEU A 248 -16.66 -15.29 12.90
C LEU A 248 -17.66 -16.15 12.09
N LEU A 249 -17.82 -15.85 10.81
CA LEU A 249 -18.74 -16.59 9.93
C LEU A 249 -18.27 -18.01 9.61
N THR A 250 -17.02 -18.39 9.90
CA THR A 250 -16.58 -19.80 9.80
C THR A 250 -17.42 -20.74 10.67
N LYS A 251 -18.02 -20.23 11.73
CA LYS A 251 -18.86 -20.99 12.70
C LYS A 251 -20.30 -20.47 12.73
N TYR A 252 -20.47 -19.15 12.73
CA TYR A 252 -21.78 -18.53 12.97
C TYR A 252 -22.69 -18.46 11.74
N HIS A 253 -22.29 -19.04 10.60
CA HIS A 253 -23.22 -19.32 9.49
C HIS A 253 -24.13 -20.50 9.81
N VAL A 254 -23.72 -21.41 10.72
CA VAL A 254 -24.51 -22.59 11.09
C VAL A 254 -25.72 -22.18 11.91
N SER A 255 -26.91 -22.46 11.39
CA SER A 255 -28.19 -22.11 12.02
C SER A 255 -28.76 -23.19 12.93
N SER A 256 -28.33 -24.45 12.78
CA SER A 256 -28.76 -25.58 13.60
C SER A 256 -27.93 -25.73 14.86
N ALA A 257 -28.57 -25.73 16.02
CA ALA A 257 -27.88 -25.89 17.31
C ALA A 257 -27.13 -27.23 17.43
N SER A 258 -27.67 -28.32 16.85
CA SER A 258 -27.02 -29.64 16.87
C SER A 258 -25.78 -29.66 15.98
N GLN A 259 -25.84 -29.08 14.78
CA GLN A 259 -24.69 -28.95 13.87
C GLN A 259 -23.62 -28.00 14.42
N PHE A 260 -24.03 -26.91 15.06
CA PHE A 260 -23.10 -26.01 15.72
C PHE A 260 -22.36 -26.72 16.87
N PHE A 261 -23.06 -27.53 17.66
CA PHE A 261 -22.47 -28.29 18.76
C PHE A 261 -21.51 -29.39 18.27
N SER A 262 -21.87 -30.10 17.18
CA SER A 262 -21.00 -31.13 16.59
C SER A 262 -19.81 -30.56 15.83
N GLY A 263 -19.92 -29.35 15.33
CA GLY A 263 -18.90 -28.70 14.48
C GLY A 263 -18.78 -29.31 13.07
N GLU A 264 -19.71 -30.18 12.68
CA GLU A 264 -19.66 -30.91 11.40
C GLU A 264 -19.76 -30.02 10.17
N ASP A 265 -20.32 -28.83 10.32
CA ASP A 265 -20.58 -27.88 9.22
C ASP A 265 -19.74 -26.62 9.32
N PHE A 266 -18.69 -26.64 10.14
CA PHE A 266 -17.80 -25.50 10.25
C PHE A 266 -16.95 -25.33 8.99
N TRP A 267 -16.63 -24.08 8.67
CA TRP A 267 -15.83 -23.68 7.53
C TRP A 267 -14.48 -23.13 7.98
N GLN A 268 -13.59 -22.96 7.03
CA GLN A 268 -12.33 -22.25 7.21
C GLN A 268 -12.01 -21.43 5.97
N THR A 269 -11.20 -20.38 6.15
CA THR A 269 -10.59 -19.65 5.05
C THR A 269 -9.55 -20.53 4.36
N PRO A 270 -9.53 -20.63 3.02
CA PRO A 270 -8.51 -21.40 2.32
C PRO A 270 -7.09 -20.90 2.63
N VAL A 271 -6.13 -21.82 2.61
CA VAL A 271 -4.70 -21.46 2.54
C VAL A 271 -4.43 -20.83 1.17
N ASP A 272 -3.54 -19.85 1.12
CA ASP A 272 -3.19 -19.19 -0.13
C ASP A 272 -2.40 -20.16 -1.04
N PRO A 273 -2.99 -20.61 -2.16
CA PRO A 273 -2.36 -21.61 -3.01
C PRO A 273 -1.23 -21.02 -3.89
N THR A 274 -1.09 -19.70 -3.91
CA THR A 274 -0.05 -19.01 -4.71
C THR A 274 1.28 -18.91 -3.98
N GLU A 275 1.27 -19.14 -2.67
CA GLU A 275 2.44 -19.10 -1.82
C GLU A 275 3.35 -20.33 -2.00
N SER A 276 4.61 -20.20 -1.59
CA SER A 276 5.55 -21.32 -1.61
C SER A 276 5.07 -22.49 -0.74
N GLN A 277 5.52 -23.72 -1.04
CA GLN A 277 5.20 -24.89 -0.22
C GLN A 277 5.49 -24.68 1.26
N GLN A 278 6.60 -24.01 1.60
CA GLN A 278 6.97 -23.71 2.99
C GLN A 278 6.01 -22.71 3.65
N ALA A 279 5.42 -21.81 2.90
CA ALA A 279 4.42 -20.88 3.37
C ALA A 279 3.04 -21.55 3.50
N GLN A 280 2.70 -22.47 2.59
CA GLN A 280 1.50 -23.32 2.68
C GLN A 280 1.55 -24.23 3.92
N GLU A 281 2.71 -24.78 4.27
CA GLU A 281 2.92 -25.55 5.52
C GLU A 281 2.72 -24.72 6.80
N ARG A 282 2.68 -23.37 6.69
CA ARG A 282 2.42 -22.45 7.80
C ARG A 282 0.96 -21.99 7.86
N ASP A 283 0.08 -22.57 7.04
CA ASP A 283 -1.33 -22.21 6.96
C ASP A 283 -1.56 -20.70 6.74
N ILE A 284 -0.79 -20.11 5.82
CA ILE A 284 -0.96 -18.70 5.45
C ILE A 284 -2.25 -18.56 4.65
N LEU A 285 -3.22 -17.85 5.21
CA LEU A 285 -4.56 -17.75 4.65
C LEU A 285 -4.62 -16.84 3.43
N GLN A 286 -5.51 -17.17 2.50
CA GLN A 286 -5.80 -16.34 1.33
C GLN A 286 -6.41 -14.99 1.74
N PRO A 287 -5.87 -13.84 1.26
CA PRO A 287 -6.42 -12.53 1.56
C PRO A 287 -7.75 -12.30 0.82
N PRO A 288 -8.62 -11.42 1.32
CA PRO A 288 -9.78 -10.98 0.58
C PRO A 288 -9.38 -10.00 -0.53
N TYR A 289 -10.20 -9.90 -1.58
CA TYR A 289 -9.93 -9.04 -2.73
C TYR A 289 -11.06 -8.06 -2.99
N TYR A 290 -10.70 -6.79 -3.25
CA TYR A 290 -11.64 -5.80 -3.78
C TYR A 290 -11.82 -6.00 -5.27
N LEU A 291 -13.06 -6.25 -5.68
CA LEU A 291 -13.42 -6.53 -7.06
C LEU A 291 -14.76 -5.86 -7.40
N THR A 292 -14.90 -5.38 -8.62
CA THR A 292 -16.20 -4.98 -9.15
C THR A 292 -16.81 -6.19 -9.85
N LEU A 293 -17.85 -6.77 -9.24
CA LEU A 293 -18.46 -7.99 -9.75
C LEU A 293 -19.95 -8.05 -9.40
N GLN A 294 -20.68 -8.84 -10.15
CA GLN A 294 -22.09 -9.12 -9.88
C GLN A 294 -22.18 -10.25 -8.87
N THR A 295 -22.55 -9.91 -7.62
CA THR A 295 -22.81 -10.90 -6.58
C THR A 295 -24.26 -11.34 -6.57
N GLY A 296 -24.56 -12.51 -6.00
CA GLY A 296 -25.94 -12.98 -5.82
C GLY A 296 -26.82 -11.94 -5.12
N GLY A 297 -27.95 -11.62 -5.73
CA GLY A 297 -28.88 -10.62 -5.22
C GLY A 297 -28.66 -9.19 -5.74
N SER A 298 -27.63 -8.95 -6.56
CA SER A 298 -27.45 -7.71 -7.31
C SER A 298 -27.70 -7.95 -8.81
N ASN A 299 -28.39 -7.03 -9.47
CA ASN A 299 -28.60 -7.08 -10.92
C ASN A 299 -27.47 -6.39 -11.70
N GLU A 300 -26.61 -5.66 -11.02
CA GLU A 300 -25.49 -4.92 -11.61
C GLU A 300 -24.19 -5.23 -10.86
N PRO A 301 -23.03 -5.09 -11.52
CA PRO A 301 -21.74 -5.21 -10.85
C PRO A 301 -21.59 -4.13 -9.76
N VAL A 302 -21.13 -4.55 -8.57
CA VAL A 302 -20.91 -3.69 -7.41
C VAL A 302 -19.47 -3.83 -6.95
N PHE A 303 -18.85 -2.72 -6.57
CA PHE A 303 -17.54 -2.74 -5.94
C PHE A 303 -17.63 -3.42 -4.57
N SER A 304 -17.04 -4.60 -4.47
CA SER A 304 -17.20 -5.48 -3.32
C SER A 304 -15.86 -6.00 -2.82
N LEU A 305 -15.77 -6.29 -1.52
CA LEU A 305 -14.67 -7.06 -0.94
C LEU A 305 -15.14 -8.50 -0.78
N THR A 306 -14.33 -9.48 -1.22
CA THR A 306 -14.76 -10.87 -1.36
C THR A 306 -13.78 -11.86 -0.76
N SER A 307 -14.27 -12.99 -0.28
CA SER A 307 -13.49 -14.13 0.20
C SER A 307 -14.27 -15.43 0.00
N SER A 308 -13.55 -16.53 -0.06
CA SER A 308 -14.13 -17.88 -0.18
C SER A 308 -13.96 -18.68 1.10
N TYR A 309 -14.76 -19.76 1.25
CA TYR A 309 -14.68 -20.73 2.34
C TYR A 309 -14.59 -22.15 1.79
N ILE A 310 -13.86 -22.98 2.53
CA ILE A 310 -13.79 -24.44 2.36
C ILE A 310 -14.21 -25.12 3.67
N PRO A 311 -14.55 -26.44 3.64
CA PRO A 311 -14.88 -27.16 4.88
C PRO A 311 -13.74 -27.12 5.89
N ALA A 312 -14.07 -26.94 7.17
CA ALA A 312 -13.08 -27.01 8.25
C ALA A 312 -12.64 -28.46 8.52
N GLY A 313 -11.47 -28.61 9.13
CA GLY A 313 -10.93 -29.88 9.59
C GLY A 313 -9.97 -30.55 8.60
N THR A 314 -9.64 -31.82 8.87
CA THR A 314 -8.66 -32.61 8.10
C THR A 314 -9.23 -33.18 6.78
N SER A 315 -10.32 -32.62 6.29
CA SER A 315 -10.91 -33.03 5.01
C SER A 315 -9.91 -32.76 3.89
N THR A 316 -9.52 -33.80 3.16
CA THR A 316 -8.76 -33.67 1.90
C THR A 316 -9.60 -33.09 0.77
N ARG A 317 -10.86 -32.74 1.04
CA ARG A 317 -11.78 -32.12 0.09
C ARG A 317 -11.62 -30.60 0.16
N GLU A 318 -10.78 -30.07 -0.66
CA GLU A 318 -10.70 -28.61 -0.91
C GLU A 318 -11.78 -28.17 -1.90
N ILE A 319 -13.04 -28.45 -1.59
CA ILE A 319 -14.20 -27.95 -2.34
C ILE A 319 -14.64 -26.61 -1.79
N LEU A 320 -15.19 -25.77 -2.65
CA LEU A 320 -15.78 -24.51 -2.20
C LEU A 320 -17.11 -24.76 -1.51
N THR A 321 -17.30 -24.20 -0.32
CA THR A 321 -18.55 -24.32 0.47
C THR A 321 -19.29 -23.01 0.58
N GLY A 322 -18.60 -21.89 0.54
CA GLY A 322 -19.20 -20.57 0.65
C GLY A 322 -18.40 -19.48 -0.04
N PHE A 323 -19.09 -18.43 -0.42
CA PHE A 323 -18.53 -17.21 -0.98
C PHE A 323 -19.11 -16.01 -0.24
N LEU A 324 -18.25 -15.22 0.39
CA LEU A 324 -18.63 -14.03 1.14
C LEU A 324 -18.28 -12.78 0.34
N SER A 325 -19.22 -11.85 0.26
CA SER A 325 -19.00 -10.53 -0.29
C SER A 325 -19.59 -9.44 0.60
N VAL A 326 -19.00 -8.25 0.57
CA VAL A 326 -19.55 -7.05 1.20
C VAL A 326 -19.52 -5.90 0.22
N ASP A 327 -20.63 -5.16 0.12
CA ASP A 327 -20.69 -3.95 -0.70
C ASP A 327 -19.78 -2.88 -0.11
N SER A 328 -18.77 -2.50 -0.86
CA SER A 328 -17.69 -1.64 -0.38
C SER A 328 -17.79 -0.19 -0.88
N ASP A 329 -18.74 0.13 -1.74
CA ASP A 329 -18.95 1.46 -2.30
C ASP A 329 -19.69 2.37 -1.30
N ALA A 330 -18.99 3.36 -0.77
CA ALA A 330 -19.58 4.32 0.16
C ALA A 330 -20.49 5.37 -0.53
N GLY A 331 -20.48 5.44 -1.86
CA GLY A 331 -21.22 6.45 -2.62
C GLY A 331 -20.41 7.72 -2.89
N ASN A 332 -21.04 8.70 -3.50
CA ASN A 332 -20.40 9.96 -3.92
C ASN A 332 -21.19 11.21 -3.50
N GLU A 333 -22.25 11.06 -2.74
CA GLU A 333 -23.01 12.20 -2.20
C GLU A 333 -22.39 12.69 -0.90
N LYS A 334 -22.24 14.02 -0.76
CA LYS A 334 -21.70 14.65 0.45
C LYS A 334 -22.43 14.16 1.71
N GLY A 335 -21.67 13.57 2.63
CA GLY A 335 -22.15 13.17 3.93
C GLY A 335 -23.25 12.10 3.95
N LYS A 336 -23.38 11.33 2.85
CA LYS A 336 -24.40 10.31 2.73
C LYS A 336 -23.81 8.98 2.32
N ILE A 337 -23.89 8.02 3.20
CA ILE A 337 -23.44 6.65 2.95
C ILE A 337 -24.41 5.96 1.97
N GLY A 338 -23.86 5.25 1.00
CA GLY A 338 -24.61 4.45 0.03
C GLY A 338 -25.53 3.43 0.71
N ALA A 339 -26.72 3.26 0.20
CA ALA A 339 -27.76 2.44 0.84
C ALA A 339 -27.36 0.98 1.06
N ASN A 340 -26.49 0.45 0.20
CA ASN A 340 -26.03 -0.94 0.26
C ASN A 340 -24.65 -1.09 0.92
N TYR A 341 -23.94 0.01 1.23
CA TYR A 341 -22.63 -0.04 1.85
C TYR A 341 -22.62 -0.89 3.11
N GLY A 342 -21.68 -1.82 3.20
CA GLY A 342 -21.53 -2.70 4.34
C GLY A 342 -22.50 -3.87 4.38
N THR A 343 -23.32 -4.07 3.33
CA THR A 343 -24.19 -5.24 3.22
C THR A 343 -23.35 -6.49 2.93
N LEU A 344 -23.26 -7.36 3.92
CA LEU A 344 -22.64 -8.68 3.79
C LEU A 344 -23.60 -9.65 3.09
N ARG A 345 -23.11 -10.37 2.09
CA ARG A 345 -23.82 -11.44 1.41
C ARG A 345 -23.00 -12.71 1.49
N LEU A 346 -23.56 -13.70 2.15
CA LEU A 346 -22.99 -15.04 2.23
C LEU A 346 -23.76 -15.96 1.29
N GLN A 347 -23.08 -16.47 0.27
CA GLN A 347 -23.61 -17.46 -0.65
C GLN A 347 -23.11 -18.84 -0.22
N GLU A 348 -24.01 -19.67 0.23
CA GLU A 348 -23.74 -21.05 0.59
C GLU A 348 -23.91 -21.93 -0.66
N LEU A 349 -22.92 -22.75 -0.97
CA LEU A 349 -23.00 -23.70 -2.07
C LEU A 349 -23.69 -24.97 -1.60
N PRO A 350 -24.49 -25.64 -2.48
CA PRO A 350 -25.09 -26.93 -2.15
C PRO A 350 -24.04 -27.95 -1.73
N LYS A 351 -24.32 -28.74 -0.69
CA LYS A 351 -23.36 -29.71 -0.11
C LYS A 351 -22.98 -30.84 -1.07
N ASP A 352 -23.79 -31.07 -2.10
CA ASP A 352 -23.55 -32.01 -3.18
C ASP A 352 -22.82 -31.41 -4.38
N SER A 353 -22.48 -30.11 -4.32
CA SER A 353 -21.70 -29.47 -5.35
C SER A 353 -20.21 -29.88 -5.25
N ASN A 354 -19.60 -30.13 -6.41
CA ASN A 354 -18.17 -30.44 -6.52
C ASN A 354 -17.38 -29.24 -7.10
N VAL A 355 -17.73 -28.03 -6.69
CA VAL A 355 -16.97 -26.84 -7.13
C VAL A 355 -15.59 -26.87 -6.49
N PRO A 356 -14.51 -26.88 -7.29
CA PRO A 356 -13.15 -26.86 -6.75
C PRO A 356 -12.94 -25.65 -5.84
N GLY A 357 -12.27 -25.81 -4.71
CA GLY A 357 -11.74 -24.70 -3.93
C GLY A 357 -10.47 -24.11 -4.56
N PRO A 358 -9.96 -23.00 -4.01
CA PRO A 358 -8.77 -22.33 -4.56
C PRO A 358 -7.53 -23.23 -4.69
N GLY A 359 -7.24 -24.06 -3.70
CA GLY A 359 -6.13 -25.03 -3.74
C GLY A 359 -6.29 -26.07 -4.83
N GLN A 360 -7.50 -26.58 -5.03
CA GLN A 360 -7.78 -27.55 -6.10
C GLN A 360 -7.71 -26.89 -7.48
N ALA A 361 -8.19 -25.65 -7.64
CA ALA A 361 -8.05 -24.89 -8.88
C ALA A 361 -6.57 -24.65 -9.23
N GLN A 362 -5.74 -24.31 -8.26
CA GLN A 362 -4.30 -24.18 -8.45
C GLN A 362 -3.64 -25.50 -8.85
N ASN A 363 -4.08 -26.61 -8.27
CA ASN A 363 -3.59 -27.93 -8.64
C ASN A 363 -3.97 -28.30 -10.08
N ASN A 364 -5.18 -27.93 -10.53
CA ASN A 364 -5.59 -28.11 -11.92
C ASN A 364 -4.69 -27.32 -12.89
N PHE A 365 -4.31 -26.08 -12.56
CA PHE A 365 -3.34 -25.34 -13.33
C PHE A 365 -1.98 -26.04 -13.39
N ASN A 366 -1.49 -26.51 -12.24
CA ASN A 366 -0.21 -27.19 -12.14
C ASN A 366 -0.18 -28.54 -12.89
N ALA A 367 -1.30 -29.24 -12.95
CA ALA A 367 -1.43 -30.54 -13.61
C ALA A 367 -1.57 -30.42 -15.13
N SER A 368 -1.90 -29.24 -15.66
CA SER A 368 -1.98 -29.02 -17.11
C SER A 368 -0.59 -29.11 -17.74
N ALA A 369 -0.45 -30.01 -18.72
CA ALA A 369 0.83 -30.26 -19.39
C ALA A 369 1.33 -29.03 -20.16
N ASP A 370 0.41 -28.30 -20.80
CA ASP A 370 0.75 -27.09 -21.57
C ASP A 370 1.18 -25.96 -20.66
N VAL A 371 0.50 -25.77 -19.54
CA VAL A 371 0.86 -24.78 -18.51
C VAL A 371 2.23 -25.09 -17.93
N SER A 372 2.45 -26.33 -17.47
CA SER A 372 3.71 -26.74 -16.84
C SER A 372 4.90 -26.60 -17.79
N LYS A 373 4.74 -27.00 -19.05
CA LYS A 373 5.79 -26.89 -20.06
C LYS A 373 6.20 -25.45 -20.30
N GLU A 374 5.25 -24.55 -20.47
CA GLU A 374 5.53 -23.15 -20.79
C GLU A 374 6.04 -22.38 -19.58
N LEU A 375 5.51 -22.62 -18.37
CA LEU A 375 6.04 -22.02 -17.17
C LEU A 375 7.50 -22.42 -16.91
N ASN A 376 7.86 -23.70 -17.09
CA ASN A 376 9.23 -24.16 -17.00
C ASN A 376 10.15 -23.50 -18.05
N LEU A 377 9.63 -23.24 -19.24
CA LEU A 377 10.38 -22.50 -20.27
C LEU A 377 10.59 -21.04 -19.87
N LEU A 378 9.57 -20.39 -19.32
CA LEU A 378 9.65 -19.02 -18.83
C LEU A 378 10.57 -18.87 -17.60
N GLU A 379 10.71 -19.91 -16.79
CA GLU A 379 11.59 -19.94 -15.61
C GLU A 379 13.04 -20.32 -15.96
N SER A 380 13.31 -20.70 -17.21
CA SER A 380 14.65 -21.07 -17.66
C SER A 380 15.58 -19.84 -17.78
N GLY A 381 16.83 -19.98 -17.32
CA GLY A 381 17.87 -18.96 -17.45
C GLY A 381 17.90 -17.94 -16.32
N SER A 382 17.85 -16.64 -16.66
CA SER A 382 17.93 -15.52 -15.69
C SER A 382 16.57 -14.90 -15.36
N THR A 383 15.49 -15.64 -15.54
CA THR A 383 14.12 -15.19 -15.28
C THR A 383 13.49 -15.96 -14.13
N ASN A 384 12.61 -15.28 -13.38
CA ASN A 384 11.82 -15.85 -12.31
C ASN A 384 10.35 -15.67 -12.65
N VAL A 385 9.58 -16.75 -12.55
CA VAL A 385 8.13 -16.75 -12.74
C VAL A 385 7.46 -16.45 -11.42
N GLN A 386 6.66 -15.39 -11.39
CA GLN A 386 5.85 -15.01 -10.24
C GLN A 386 4.37 -15.21 -10.57
N ARG A 387 3.70 -16.05 -9.80
CA ARG A 387 2.25 -16.20 -9.89
C ARG A 387 1.60 -15.08 -9.10
N GLY A 388 0.63 -14.41 -9.72
CA GLY A 388 -0.18 -13.44 -9.01
C GLY A 388 -1.31 -14.10 -8.23
N ASN A 389 -2.15 -13.30 -7.60
CA ASN A 389 -3.27 -13.77 -6.80
C ASN A 389 -4.21 -14.66 -7.62
N LEU A 390 -4.69 -15.73 -7.01
CA LEU A 390 -5.76 -16.54 -7.55
C LEU A 390 -7.11 -15.93 -7.17
N LEU A 391 -7.80 -15.36 -8.14
CA LEU A 391 -9.10 -14.74 -7.96
C LEU A 391 -10.22 -15.77 -8.17
N THR A 392 -11.21 -15.76 -7.30
CA THR A 392 -12.45 -16.55 -7.43
C THR A 392 -13.58 -15.60 -7.81
N LEU A 393 -14.16 -15.77 -8.99
CA LEU A 393 -15.13 -14.86 -9.57
C LEU A 393 -16.45 -15.57 -9.86
N PRO A 394 -17.59 -15.12 -9.31
CA PRO A 394 -18.90 -15.61 -9.72
C PRO A 394 -19.23 -15.10 -11.14
N LEU A 395 -19.49 -16.01 -12.06
CA LEU A 395 -19.82 -15.69 -13.45
C LEU A 395 -20.81 -16.73 -14.02
N GLY A 396 -21.90 -16.25 -14.61
CA GLY A 396 -22.85 -17.11 -15.35
C GLY A 396 -23.50 -18.25 -14.54
N GLY A 397 -23.64 -18.07 -13.23
CA GLY A 397 -24.17 -19.09 -12.33
C GLY A 397 -23.15 -20.15 -11.89
N GLY A 398 -21.88 -19.96 -12.23
CA GLY A 398 -20.72 -20.75 -11.79
C GLY A 398 -19.63 -19.89 -11.17
N LEU A 399 -18.46 -20.49 -11.00
CA LEU A 399 -17.28 -19.82 -10.48
C LEU A 399 -16.11 -19.99 -11.45
N VAL A 400 -15.46 -18.88 -11.78
CA VAL A 400 -14.26 -18.82 -12.62
C VAL A 400 -13.08 -18.48 -11.74
N TYR A 401 -11.98 -19.19 -11.93
CA TYR A 401 -10.69 -18.88 -11.32
C TYR A 401 -9.80 -18.19 -12.32
N VAL A 402 -9.20 -17.07 -11.93
CA VAL A 402 -8.29 -16.28 -12.76
C VAL A 402 -6.99 -16.03 -12.02
N GLN A 403 -5.85 -16.32 -12.66
CA GLN A 403 -4.53 -16.08 -12.09
C GLN A 403 -3.59 -15.48 -13.13
N PRO A 404 -3.07 -14.26 -12.91
CA PRO A 404 -2.04 -13.69 -13.76
C PRO A 404 -0.67 -14.31 -13.46
N VAL A 405 0.16 -14.43 -14.51
CA VAL A 405 1.53 -14.93 -14.42
C VAL A 405 2.50 -13.85 -14.87
N TYR A 406 3.38 -13.47 -13.99
CA TYR A 406 4.41 -12.45 -14.21
C TYR A 406 5.78 -13.10 -14.40
N VAL A 407 6.62 -12.48 -15.20
CA VAL A 407 8.01 -12.85 -15.35
C VAL A 407 8.89 -11.66 -14.99
N LYS A 408 9.86 -11.90 -14.13
CA LYS A 408 10.85 -10.93 -13.69
C LYS A 408 12.25 -11.40 -14.03
N SER A 409 13.09 -10.55 -14.64
CA SER A 409 14.50 -10.82 -14.83
C SER A 409 15.25 -10.78 -13.49
N SER A 410 16.33 -11.52 -13.35
CA SER A 410 17.18 -11.54 -12.14
C SER A 410 18.01 -10.27 -11.93
N GLY A 411 17.97 -9.30 -12.88
CA GLY A 411 18.67 -8.02 -12.76
C GLY A 411 18.10 -7.12 -11.66
N SER A 412 18.94 -6.32 -11.01
CA SER A 412 18.59 -5.45 -9.88
C SER A 412 17.57 -4.35 -10.22
N THR A 413 17.40 -4.02 -11.49
CA THR A 413 16.46 -2.98 -11.98
C THR A 413 15.23 -3.56 -12.65
N SER A 414 15.04 -4.89 -12.59
CA SER A 414 13.92 -5.55 -13.26
C SER A 414 12.63 -5.43 -12.44
N PHE A 415 11.52 -5.27 -13.15
CA PHE A 415 10.16 -5.31 -12.58
C PHE A 415 9.37 -6.46 -13.22
N PRO A 416 8.37 -7.02 -12.51
CA PRO A 416 7.53 -8.07 -13.04
C PRO A 416 6.71 -7.58 -14.24
N LEU A 417 6.70 -8.36 -15.32
CA LEU A 417 5.88 -8.14 -16.52
C LEU A 417 4.82 -9.22 -16.60
N LEU A 418 3.56 -8.84 -16.79
CA LEU A 418 2.49 -9.79 -17.11
C LEU A 418 2.81 -10.49 -18.43
N LYS A 419 2.85 -11.83 -18.42
CA LYS A 419 3.17 -12.64 -19.58
C LYS A 419 2.05 -13.59 -19.96
N LYS A 420 1.33 -14.09 -18.99
CA LYS A 420 0.24 -15.06 -19.21
C LYS A 420 -0.88 -14.84 -18.20
N VAL A 421 -2.05 -15.31 -18.58
CA VAL A 421 -3.22 -15.40 -17.72
C VAL A 421 -3.72 -16.84 -17.75
N LEU A 422 -3.95 -17.37 -16.56
CA LEU A 422 -4.59 -18.67 -16.33
C LEU A 422 -6.05 -18.45 -16.00
N VAL A 423 -6.93 -19.22 -16.62
CA VAL A 423 -8.39 -19.24 -16.32
C VAL A 423 -8.82 -20.68 -16.15
N ALA A 424 -9.62 -20.94 -15.10
CA ALA A 424 -10.28 -22.25 -14.94
C ALA A 424 -11.77 -22.10 -14.70
N PHE A 425 -12.57 -22.95 -15.34
CA PHE A 425 -13.98 -23.10 -15.12
C PHE A 425 -14.34 -24.59 -15.17
N GLY A 426 -14.75 -25.16 -14.03
CA GLY A 426 -14.88 -26.61 -13.90
C GLY A 426 -13.53 -27.31 -14.18
N ASP A 427 -13.56 -28.25 -15.16
CA ASP A 427 -12.38 -29.00 -15.59
C ASP A 427 -11.63 -28.35 -16.75
N GLN A 428 -12.13 -27.24 -17.29
CA GLN A 428 -11.52 -26.54 -18.41
C GLN A 428 -10.45 -25.57 -17.90
N VAL A 429 -9.28 -25.55 -18.56
CA VAL A 429 -8.17 -24.64 -18.26
C VAL A 429 -7.81 -23.88 -19.52
N GLY A 430 -7.83 -22.56 -19.45
CA GLY A 430 -7.33 -21.63 -20.45
C GLY A 430 -5.97 -21.05 -20.02
N PHE A 431 -5.04 -20.92 -20.96
CA PHE A 431 -3.72 -20.36 -20.73
C PHE A 431 -3.27 -19.57 -21.94
N ALA A 432 -3.26 -18.25 -21.82
CA ALA A 432 -3.00 -17.36 -22.95
C ALA A 432 -2.21 -16.11 -22.54
N ASN A 433 -1.87 -15.25 -23.50
CA ASN A 433 -1.15 -14.01 -23.24
C ASN A 433 -2.07 -12.93 -22.64
N THR A 434 -3.36 -12.99 -22.93
CA THR A 434 -4.38 -12.06 -22.48
C THR A 434 -5.51 -12.78 -21.77
N LEU A 435 -6.27 -12.03 -20.98
CA LEU A 435 -7.45 -12.57 -20.29
C LEU A 435 -8.53 -13.00 -21.30
N ASP A 436 -8.76 -12.21 -22.36
CA ASP A 436 -9.75 -12.51 -23.39
C ASP A 436 -9.46 -13.83 -24.06
N GLU A 437 -8.20 -14.05 -24.53
CA GLU A 437 -7.78 -15.31 -25.15
C GLU A 437 -7.93 -16.52 -24.20
N ALA A 438 -7.60 -16.33 -22.91
CA ALA A 438 -7.72 -17.39 -21.91
C ALA A 438 -9.19 -17.75 -21.62
N LEU A 439 -10.08 -16.75 -21.58
CA LEU A 439 -11.53 -16.96 -21.46
C LEU A 439 -12.08 -17.65 -22.72
N ASP A 440 -11.64 -17.27 -23.92
CA ASP A 440 -12.05 -17.90 -25.17
C ASP A 440 -11.68 -19.39 -25.23
N GLN A 441 -10.49 -19.77 -24.70
CA GLN A 441 -10.12 -21.18 -24.59
C GLN A 441 -11.05 -21.99 -23.69
N VAL A 442 -11.52 -21.38 -22.58
CA VAL A 442 -12.39 -22.04 -21.60
C VAL A 442 -13.84 -22.12 -22.10
N PHE A 443 -14.34 -21.07 -22.78
CA PHE A 443 -15.75 -20.95 -23.17
C PHE A 443 -16.02 -21.26 -24.65
N GLY A 444 -15.13 -22.01 -25.32
CA GLY A 444 -15.40 -22.58 -26.64
C GLY A 444 -15.12 -21.66 -27.83
N GLY A 445 -14.24 -20.70 -27.70
CA GLY A 445 -13.66 -19.94 -28.82
C GLY A 445 -14.11 -18.49 -28.95
N ASN A 446 -15.18 -18.08 -28.30
CA ASN A 446 -15.58 -16.67 -28.19
C ASN A 446 -16.41 -16.47 -26.92
N SER A 447 -15.75 -16.02 -25.86
CA SER A 447 -16.39 -15.71 -24.58
C SER A 447 -17.21 -14.42 -24.62
N GLY A 448 -17.00 -13.57 -25.64
CA GLY A 448 -17.56 -12.21 -25.70
C GLY A 448 -16.90 -11.24 -24.71
N ALA A 449 -15.82 -11.65 -24.06
CA ALA A 449 -15.06 -10.78 -23.16
C ALA A 449 -14.30 -9.72 -23.92
N SER A 450 -14.09 -8.57 -23.31
CA SER A 450 -13.22 -7.49 -23.78
C SER A 450 -12.57 -6.85 -22.57
N ALA A 451 -11.45 -7.41 -22.15
CA ALA A 451 -10.72 -6.94 -20.97
C ALA A 451 -9.79 -5.74 -21.26
N GLY A 452 -9.62 -5.38 -22.55
CA GLY A 452 -8.76 -4.27 -22.97
C GLY A 452 -7.26 -4.55 -22.85
N ASP A 453 -6.85 -5.75 -22.49
CA ASP A 453 -5.45 -6.16 -22.34
C ASP A 453 -4.82 -6.66 -23.66
N ALA A 454 -5.64 -6.94 -24.68
CA ALA A 454 -5.19 -7.37 -26.01
C ALA A 454 -4.38 -6.30 -26.75
N GLU A 455 -4.60 -5.03 -26.47
CA GLU A 455 -3.93 -3.92 -27.15
C GLU A 455 -2.46 -3.72 -26.73
N ASN A 456 -2.01 -4.36 -25.67
CA ASN A 456 -0.69 -4.14 -25.07
C ASN A 456 0.34 -5.26 -25.34
N VAL A 457 -0.02 -6.34 -26.03
CA VAL A 457 0.83 -7.52 -26.20
C VAL A 457 1.85 -7.37 -27.33
N ASP A 458 1.51 -6.62 -28.36
CA ASP A 458 2.42 -6.26 -29.45
C ASP A 458 2.65 -4.76 -29.45
N GLY A 459 3.85 -4.30 -29.18
CA GLY A 459 4.22 -2.87 -29.25
C GLY A 459 4.02 -2.20 -30.63
N SER A 460 3.02 -2.63 -31.39
CA SER A 460 2.57 -2.03 -32.64
C SER A 460 1.10 -1.61 -32.51
N THR A 461 0.88 -0.31 -32.50
CA THR A 461 -0.39 0.34 -32.74
C THR A 461 -1.02 -0.17 -34.05
N SER A 462 -1.95 -1.10 -33.98
CA SER A 462 -2.90 -1.32 -35.07
C SER A 462 -4.22 -0.64 -34.74
N SER A 463 -4.37 0.57 -35.25
CA SER A 463 -5.65 1.23 -35.35
C SER A 463 -6.59 0.35 -36.19
N LYS A 464 -7.60 -0.23 -35.56
CA LYS A 464 -8.74 -0.80 -36.29
C LYS A 464 -9.50 0.37 -36.94
N THR A 465 -9.19 0.60 -38.20
CA THR A 465 -10.06 1.34 -39.11
C THR A 465 -11.17 0.40 -39.58
N ASP A 466 -12.39 0.72 -39.29
CA ASP A 466 -13.55 0.18 -39.98
C ASP A 466 -13.37 0.35 -41.49
N THR A 467 -13.20 -0.73 -42.22
CA THR A 467 -13.29 -0.72 -43.69
C THR A 467 -14.41 -1.64 -44.13
N SER A 468 -15.49 -0.97 -44.52
CA SER A 468 -16.41 -1.49 -45.51
C SER A 468 -15.69 -1.67 -46.86
N ASP A 469 -15.93 -2.84 -47.46
CA ASP A 469 -15.57 -3.31 -48.80
C ASP A 469 -15.26 -2.29 -49.86
N THR A 470 -14.13 -2.44 -50.57
CA THR A 470 -14.15 -2.46 -52.05
C THR A 470 -12.84 -3.11 -52.58
N ALA A 471 -13.00 -3.99 -53.52
CA ALA A 471 -11.97 -4.75 -54.23
C ALA A 471 -11.07 -3.91 -55.14
N GLY A 472 -9.81 -4.33 -55.34
CA GLY A 472 -9.01 -3.87 -56.47
C GLY A 472 -7.50 -4.15 -56.40
N THR A 473 -7.12 -5.26 -56.93
CA THR A 473 -5.87 -5.61 -57.73
C THR A 473 -4.62 -4.72 -57.65
N GLY A 474 -3.47 -5.35 -57.39
CA GLY A 474 -2.28 -5.20 -58.25
C GLY A 474 -0.96 -4.85 -57.61
N GLY A 475 -0.04 -5.80 -57.55
CA GLY A 475 1.35 -5.69 -58.07
C GLY A 475 2.43 -5.11 -57.16
N GLY A 476 3.30 -5.94 -56.63
CA GLY A 476 4.62 -6.11 -57.22
C GLY A 476 5.82 -5.56 -56.47
N ALA A 477 6.68 -6.46 -56.04
CA ALA A 477 8.17 -6.44 -56.05
C ALA A 477 8.92 -5.53 -55.07
N SER A 478 9.63 -6.07 -54.18
CA SER A 478 10.99 -6.65 -54.20
C SER A 478 12.13 -5.71 -53.79
N ALA A 479 12.87 -6.18 -52.83
CA ALA A 479 14.32 -6.30 -52.77
C ALA A 479 15.15 -5.32 -51.92
N ASN A 480 15.86 -5.95 -51.00
CA ASN A 480 17.33 -5.87 -50.73
C ASN A 480 17.88 -4.55 -50.15
N GLY A 481 18.75 -4.58 -49.23
CA GLY A 481 19.83 -5.44 -48.78
C GLY A 481 20.73 -4.65 -47.86
N SER A 482 21.29 -5.35 -46.95
CA SER A 482 22.68 -5.61 -46.66
C SER A 482 23.53 -4.60 -45.91
N SER A 483 24.01 -5.13 -44.77
CA SER A 483 25.43 -5.14 -44.30
C SER A 483 26.05 -3.79 -43.89
N GLY A 484 26.83 -3.69 -42.88
CA GLY A 484 27.68 -4.56 -42.10
C GLY A 484 28.54 -3.74 -41.17
N THR A 485 29.01 -4.43 -40.21
CA THR A 485 30.33 -4.55 -39.60
C THR A 485 30.97 -3.40 -38.84
N ASP A 486 31.30 -3.81 -37.61
CA ASP A 486 32.60 -3.81 -36.91
C ASP A 486 33.15 -2.53 -36.30
N GLY A 487 33.52 -2.68 -35.05
CA GLY A 487 34.86 -2.69 -34.51
C GLY A 487 34.98 -2.07 -33.13
N THR A 488 35.18 -2.89 -32.12
CA THR A 488 36.26 -2.92 -31.10
C THR A 488 36.91 -1.56 -30.75
N ASP A 489 37.22 -1.18 -29.54
CA ASP A 489 37.99 -1.78 -28.46
C ASP A 489 38.23 -0.76 -27.30
N SER A 490 38.25 -1.27 -26.11
CA SER A 490 39.13 -1.09 -24.95
C SER A 490 39.57 0.28 -24.43
N SER A 491 39.48 0.28 -23.13
CA SER A 491 40.52 0.49 -22.10
C SER A 491 40.58 1.81 -21.35
N SER A 492 40.36 1.63 -20.06
CA SER A 492 41.20 1.99 -18.90
C SER A 492 41.70 3.44 -18.72
N GLY A 493 41.51 3.90 -17.46
CA GLY A 493 42.60 4.63 -16.82
C GLY A 493 42.20 5.82 -15.95
N SER A 494 42.16 5.59 -14.65
CA SER A 494 42.80 6.31 -13.56
C SER A 494 42.77 7.85 -13.42
N ASN A 495 42.32 8.25 -12.24
CA ASN A 495 42.94 9.23 -11.31
C ASN A 495 43.21 10.66 -11.76
N SER A 496 42.69 11.63 -11.05
CA SER A 496 43.45 12.45 -10.09
C SER A 496 42.65 13.65 -9.60
N ASN A 497 42.83 13.92 -8.33
CA ASN A 497 42.56 15.15 -7.59
C ASN A 497 42.89 16.42 -8.37
N ASN A 498 42.10 17.45 -8.17
CA ASN A 498 42.71 18.74 -7.74
C ASN A 498 41.69 19.69 -7.09
N ASP A 499 42.08 20.20 -5.94
CA ASP A 499 41.59 21.41 -5.27
C ASP A 499 41.61 22.63 -6.19
N SER A 500 40.62 23.49 -6.05
CA SER A 500 40.85 24.92 -6.11
C SER A 500 39.67 25.68 -5.52
N SER A 501 39.96 26.38 -4.46
CA SER A 501 39.22 27.45 -3.81
C SER A 501 38.93 28.62 -4.76
N SER A 502 37.72 29.16 -4.68
CA SER A 502 37.55 30.61 -4.85
C SER A 502 36.28 31.06 -4.12
N GLY A 503 36.46 32.01 -3.23
CA GLY A 503 35.44 32.58 -2.39
C GLY A 503 34.51 33.53 -3.14
N ASN A 504 33.31 33.64 -2.62
CA ASN A 504 32.55 34.88 -2.68
C ASN A 504 31.71 35.08 -1.42
N THR A 505 31.85 36.24 -0.85
CA THR A 505 31.26 36.77 0.37
C THR A 505 29.79 37.11 0.18
N GLY A 506 28.96 36.62 1.09
CA GLY A 506 27.59 37.08 1.27
C GLY A 506 27.06 36.64 2.63
N GLY A 507 27.04 37.56 3.58
CA GLY A 507 26.37 37.65 4.88
C GLY A 507 25.86 36.38 5.55
N SER A 508 26.74 35.65 6.22
CA SER A 508 26.37 34.65 7.22
C SER A 508 26.83 35.18 8.57
N SER A 509 25.91 35.26 9.55
CA SER A 509 26.28 35.47 10.93
C SER A 509 27.22 34.33 11.32
N THR A 510 28.50 34.60 11.41
CA THR A 510 29.54 33.66 11.84
C THR A 510 29.28 33.32 13.30
N MET A 511 28.86 32.09 13.57
CA MET A 511 28.88 31.52 14.91
C MET A 511 30.26 31.75 15.54
N SER A 512 30.32 32.25 16.78
CA SER A 512 31.58 32.43 17.48
C SER A 512 32.30 31.08 17.62
N SER A 513 33.65 31.12 17.59
CA SER A 513 34.48 29.91 17.76
C SER A 513 34.13 29.15 19.05
N ASP A 514 33.77 29.90 20.08
CA ASP A 514 33.49 29.39 21.42
C ASP A 514 32.11 28.67 21.49
N LEU A 515 31.11 29.20 20.80
CA LEU A 515 29.81 28.54 20.66
C LEU A 515 29.95 27.24 19.85
N LYS A 516 30.76 27.26 18.79
CA LYS A 516 31.02 26.05 18.00
C LYS A 516 31.75 24.97 18.80
N SER A 517 32.70 25.39 19.67
CA SER A 517 33.39 24.48 20.58
C SER A 517 32.44 23.86 21.61
N ALA A 518 31.59 24.67 22.26
CA ALA A 518 30.61 24.17 23.23
C ALA A 518 29.61 23.20 22.61
N LEU A 519 29.18 23.42 21.37
CA LEU A 519 28.29 22.52 20.65
C LEU A 519 28.98 21.21 20.23
N ASN A 520 30.28 21.25 19.88
CA ASN A 520 31.07 20.04 19.63
C ASN A 520 31.23 19.20 20.91
N ASP A 521 31.50 19.86 22.05
CA ASP A 521 31.58 19.18 23.34
C ASP A 521 30.26 18.52 23.72
N ALA A 522 29.15 19.18 23.46
CA ALA A 522 27.80 18.58 23.65
C ALA A 522 27.57 17.36 22.75
N SER A 523 27.95 17.44 21.48
CA SER A 523 27.85 16.32 20.53
C SER A 523 28.70 15.12 20.94
N GLN A 524 29.92 15.37 21.44
CA GLN A 524 30.81 14.30 21.92
C GLN A 524 30.24 13.64 23.18
N ALA A 525 29.78 14.44 24.13
CA ALA A 525 29.17 13.92 25.37
C ALA A 525 27.91 13.06 25.09
N MET A 526 27.15 13.41 24.06
CA MET A 526 26.00 12.60 23.62
C MET A 526 26.44 11.23 23.07
N LYS A 527 27.49 11.20 22.24
CA LYS A 527 28.04 9.94 21.71
C LYS A 527 28.60 9.05 22.82
N ASP A 528 29.25 9.67 23.80
CA ASP A 528 29.79 8.95 24.96
C ASP A 528 28.67 8.38 25.84
N SER A 529 27.57 9.13 26.00
CA SER A 529 26.36 8.67 26.69
C SER A 529 25.74 7.45 26.00
N ASP A 530 25.55 7.51 24.68
CA ASP A 530 25.03 6.39 23.90
C ASP A 530 25.94 5.16 23.96
N ALA A 531 27.25 5.36 23.91
CA ALA A 531 28.22 4.27 24.01
C ALA A 531 28.21 3.61 25.39
N ALA A 532 28.07 4.40 26.45
CA ALA A 532 27.95 3.92 27.82
C ALA A 532 26.66 3.14 28.04
N MET A 533 25.54 3.64 27.53
CA MET A 533 24.24 2.97 27.58
C MET A 533 24.27 1.61 26.88
N LYS A 534 24.84 1.52 25.68
CA LYS A 534 25.00 0.27 24.93
C LYS A 534 25.86 -0.77 25.65
N LYS A 535 26.79 -0.32 26.50
CA LYS A 535 27.66 -1.19 27.33
C LYS A 535 27.05 -1.52 28.69
N GLY A 536 25.94 -0.90 29.07
CA GLY A 536 25.33 -1.04 30.40
C GLY A 536 26.11 -0.36 31.52
N ASP A 537 27.01 0.56 31.20
CA ASP A 537 27.84 1.31 32.16
C ASP A 537 27.13 2.58 32.61
N TRP A 538 26.33 2.42 33.67
CA TRP A 538 25.51 3.51 34.22
C TRP A 538 26.33 4.63 34.86
N SER A 539 27.58 4.35 35.32
CA SER A 539 28.48 5.37 35.87
C SER A 539 29.01 6.29 34.77
N ALA A 540 29.54 5.68 33.69
CA ALA A 540 29.98 6.43 32.52
C ALA A 540 28.82 7.18 31.82
N TYR A 541 27.63 6.62 31.81
CA TYR A 541 26.43 7.28 31.32
C TYR A 541 26.11 8.55 32.12
N GLY A 542 26.15 8.48 33.46
CA GLY A 542 25.91 9.62 34.33
C GLY A 542 26.95 10.76 34.16
N GLU A 543 28.23 10.39 33.98
CA GLU A 543 29.30 11.35 33.71
C GLU A 543 29.14 12.02 32.33
N ALA A 544 28.77 11.26 31.32
CA ALA A 544 28.52 11.80 29.98
C ALA A 544 27.30 12.73 29.95
N GLN A 545 26.22 12.41 30.66
CA GLN A 545 25.07 13.30 30.82
C GLN A 545 25.43 14.62 31.53
N LYS A 546 26.29 14.58 32.55
CA LYS A 546 26.75 15.78 33.23
C LYS A 546 27.56 16.66 32.29
N LYS A 547 28.50 16.11 31.51
CA LYS A 547 29.28 16.86 30.50
C LYS A 547 28.38 17.46 29.43
N LEU A 548 27.34 16.73 29.00
CA LEU A 548 26.34 17.24 28.06
C LEU A 548 25.63 18.47 28.61
N GLN A 549 25.20 18.42 29.86
CA GLN A 549 24.53 19.54 30.54
C GLN A 549 25.43 20.77 30.68
N GLU A 550 26.70 20.57 31.07
CA GLU A 550 27.70 21.65 31.18
C GLU A 550 28.00 22.30 29.82
N ALA A 551 28.15 21.50 28.78
CA ALA A 551 28.38 22.02 27.42
C ALA A 551 27.15 22.77 26.87
N LEU A 552 25.95 22.33 27.17
CA LEU A 552 24.71 23.01 26.80
C LEU A 552 24.52 24.33 27.53
N ASN A 553 24.80 24.38 28.82
CA ASN A 553 24.74 25.63 29.59
C ASN A 553 25.75 26.66 29.05
N LYS A 554 26.96 26.22 28.73
CA LYS A 554 27.98 27.07 28.13
C LYS A 554 27.57 27.59 26.75
N ALA A 555 26.93 26.77 25.93
CA ALA A 555 26.41 27.21 24.63
C ALA A 555 25.30 28.26 24.79
N LEU A 556 24.41 28.12 25.78
CA LEU A 556 23.35 29.09 26.10
C LEU A 556 23.90 30.43 26.60
N GLU A 557 24.99 30.42 27.40
CA GLU A 557 25.65 31.64 27.87
C GLU A 557 26.35 32.41 26.73
N LEU A 558 26.76 31.69 25.68
CA LEU A 558 27.44 32.30 24.52
C LEU A 558 26.48 32.79 23.43
N GLU A 559 25.21 32.47 23.54
CA GLU A 559 24.13 32.91 22.62
C GLU A 559 23.43 34.20 23.11
N GLN A 560 23.53 34.54 24.42
CA GLN A 560 23.04 35.81 24.99
C GLN A 560 24.01 36.96 24.73
#